data_3938800c64cc367d0093a0040a497ba6
#
_entry.id   3938800c64cc367d0093a0040a497ba6
#
_cell.length_a   1.000
_cell.length_b   1.000
_cell.length_c   1.000
_cell.angle_alpha   90.00
_cell.angle_beta   90.00
_cell.angle_gamma   90.00
#
_symmetry.space_group_name_H-M   'P 1'
#
loop_
_entity.id
_entity.type
_entity.pdbx_description
1 polymer ?
#
loop_
_entity_poly.entity_id
_entity_poly.type
_entity_poly.pdbx_seq_one_letter_code
_entity_poly.pdbx_strand_id
1 'polypeptide(L)'
;MKRSAILILDPRGNISLGGKDVINRHLEYAKNLYSKSDRHKLVVCSTSYQEKRTFYSKFMDRYILSKPTFNPLIFSWRAYRRLRKEKVEVSLIVVSDPWESFWTGFFLVKLIGRKVPIQMQIHGDIADPLWRKINWKNRIRFYLAKYSCSKATSIRAVGQSQKNNLIKNLSLSKSKITIIPVPMNIKALNLKNLRIAQRPKSIALIGRIHQDRGIWNFLDLINKLNDVSRDFDVIIIGSGKAESEFLSRVKLVIPRQRLQILGQMSEESLAKMWNKTGVLVSLAPVESYGRVMREALISGVPVWALKSSGALDLISEFNSKTVRLIDLNGSAKALMKEFESLIRVKPDYKLRNKLVAENKSLVSMLVNSWLNLVKN
;
A
#
# COMPACT_ATOMS: atom_id res chain seq x y z
N MET A 1 19.49 -9.85 -29.77
CA MET A 1 19.46 -8.43 -29.37
C MET A 1 19.53 -8.30 -27.85
N LYS A 2 20.35 -7.39 -27.33
CA LYS A 2 20.46 -7.13 -25.91
C LYS A 2 19.21 -6.36 -25.45
N ARG A 3 18.49 -6.85 -24.43
CA ARG A 3 17.28 -6.19 -23.93
C ARG A 3 17.65 -4.94 -23.15
N SER A 4 16.90 -3.85 -23.35
CA SER A 4 17.00 -2.66 -22.50
C SER A 4 16.25 -2.85 -21.18
N ALA A 5 16.62 -2.10 -20.15
CA ALA A 5 16.07 -2.27 -18.80
C ALA A 5 14.95 -1.27 -18.50
N ILE A 6 13.85 -1.78 -17.94
CA ILE A 6 12.98 -1.02 -17.06
C ILE A 6 13.56 -1.16 -15.66
N LEU A 7 14.11 -0.06 -15.13
CA LEU A 7 14.92 -0.05 -13.92
C LEU A 7 14.11 0.42 -12.71
N ILE A 8 13.96 -0.43 -11.70
CA ILE A 8 13.42 -0.05 -10.39
C ILE A 8 14.57 0.29 -9.44
N LEU A 9 14.47 1.43 -8.77
CA LEU A 9 15.43 1.89 -7.77
C LEU A 9 14.84 1.79 -6.36
N ASP A 10 15.53 1.06 -5.48
CA ASP A 10 15.15 0.84 -4.08
C ASP A 10 16.33 1.12 -3.14
N PRO A 11 16.67 2.39 -2.91
CA PRO A 11 17.81 2.79 -2.07
C PRO A 11 17.63 2.44 -0.59
N ARG A 12 16.39 2.26 -0.13
CA ARG A 12 16.07 1.93 1.27
C ARG A 12 15.97 0.44 1.54
N GLY A 13 16.00 -0.41 0.50
CA GLY A 13 15.87 -1.86 0.64
C GLY A 13 14.47 -2.34 0.99
N ASN A 14 13.43 -1.56 0.65
CA ASN A 14 12.05 -1.91 0.93
C ASN A 14 11.62 -3.23 0.28
N ILE A 15 12.21 -3.57 -0.88
CA ILE A 15 11.93 -4.83 -1.58
C ILE A 15 12.46 -6.01 -0.77
N SER A 16 13.66 -5.89 -0.19
CA SER A 16 14.24 -6.91 0.70
C SER A 16 13.48 -7.00 2.02
N LEU A 17 13.14 -5.86 2.62
CA LEU A 17 12.40 -5.79 3.89
C LEU A 17 10.95 -6.29 3.77
N GLY A 18 10.34 -6.15 2.60
CA GLY A 18 8.98 -6.60 2.34
C GLY A 18 8.83 -8.12 2.18
N GLY A 19 9.92 -8.87 2.25
CA GLY A 19 9.91 -10.33 2.24
C GLY A 19 9.48 -10.95 0.90
N LYS A 20 9.12 -12.24 0.97
CA LYS A 20 8.77 -13.05 -0.23
C LYS A 20 7.61 -12.45 -1.04
N ASP A 21 6.60 -11.88 -0.40
CA ASP A 21 5.42 -11.35 -1.08
C ASP A 21 5.75 -10.17 -2.00
N VAL A 22 6.63 -9.28 -1.54
CA VAL A 22 7.07 -8.14 -2.36
C VAL A 22 7.94 -8.61 -3.53
N ILE A 23 8.83 -9.56 -3.28
CA ILE A 23 9.69 -10.15 -4.33
C ILE A 23 8.83 -10.87 -5.38
N ASN A 24 7.86 -11.70 -4.96
CA ASN A 24 6.96 -12.42 -5.86
C ASN A 24 6.15 -11.46 -6.74
N ARG A 25 5.67 -10.35 -6.18
CA ARG A 25 4.97 -9.32 -6.94
C ARG A 25 5.85 -8.69 -8.02
N HIS A 26 7.12 -8.41 -7.72
CA HIS A 26 8.05 -7.92 -8.74
C HIS A 26 8.36 -8.97 -9.81
N LEU A 27 8.42 -10.25 -9.44
CA LEU A 27 8.54 -11.35 -10.40
C LEU A 27 7.30 -11.46 -11.31
N GLU A 28 6.10 -11.21 -10.80
CA GLU A 28 4.88 -11.14 -11.63
C GLU A 28 4.93 -9.98 -12.63
N TYR A 29 5.39 -8.81 -12.21
CA TYR A 29 5.64 -7.69 -13.14
C TYR A 29 6.64 -8.07 -14.21
N ALA A 30 7.75 -8.72 -13.84
CA ALA A 30 8.79 -9.13 -14.75
C ALA A 30 8.31 -10.20 -15.76
N LYS A 31 7.51 -11.18 -15.31
CA LYS A 31 6.90 -12.20 -16.18
C LYS A 31 5.93 -11.57 -17.19
N ASN A 32 5.09 -10.62 -16.72
CA ASN A 32 4.15 -9.92 -17.58
C ASN A 32 4.87 -9.00 -18.58
N LEU A 33 5.95 -8.33 -18.16
CA LEU A 33 6.79 -7.56 -19.07
C LEU A 33 7.43 -8.44 -20.14
N TYR A 34 7.97 -9.58 -19.72
CA TYR A 34 8.60 -10.55 -20.64
C TYR A 34 7.63 -11.10 -21.70
N SER A 35 6.36 -11.33 -21.31
CA SER A 35 5.33 -11.82 -22.24
C SER A 35 4.87 -10.77 -23.24
N LYS A 36 5.04 -9.46 -22.92
CA LYS A 36 4.60 -8.34 -23.77
C LYS A 36 5.70 -7.70 -24.60
N SER A 37 6.96 -7.92 -24.24
CA SER A 37 8.10 -7.30 -24.91
C SER A 37 9.35 -8.18 -24.83
N ASP A 38 9.88 -8.50 -25.99
CA ASP A 38 11.18 -9.15 -26.18
C ASP A 38 12.36 -8.17 -26.04
N ARG A 39 12.07 -6.87 -26.13
CA ARG A 39 13.06 -5.76 -26.10
C ARG A 39 13.41 -5.30 -24.70
N HIS A 40 12.57 -5.60 -23.68
CA HIS A 40 12.72 -5.06 -22.34
C HIS A 40 12.85 -6.16 -21.29
N LYS A 41 13.64 -5.90 -20.25
CA LYS A 41 13.80 -6.73 -19.06
C LYS A 41 13.62 -5.90 -17.82
N LEU A 42 13.03 -6.47 -16.77
CA LEU A 42 12.97 -5.80 -15.47
C LEU A 42 14.32 -5.93 -14.77
N VAL A 43 14.88 -4.81 -14.33
CA VAL A 43 16.10 -4.74 -13.53
C VAL A 43 15.80 -3.99 -12.24
N VAL A 44 16.24 -4.53 -11.11
CA VAL A 44 16.08 -3.92 -9.80
C VAL A 44 17.45 -3.62 -9.21
N CYS A 45 17.73 -2.35 -8.92
CA CYS A 45 18.85 -1.95 -8.10
C CYS A 45 18.34 -1.67 -6.68
N SER A 46 18.76 -2.49 -5.73
CA SER A 46 18.31 -2.40 -4.34
C SER A 46 19.46 -2.44 -3.35
N THR A 47 19.14 -2.21 -2.09
CA THR A 47 20.02 -2.40 -0.96
C THR A 47 19.46 -3.48 -0.04
N SER A 48 20.32 -4.08 0.79
CA SER A 48 19.88 -5.04 1.81
C SER A 48 20.88 -5.07 2.97
N TYR A 49 20.38 -5.29 4.19
CA TYR A 49 21.22 -5.62 5.35
C TYR A 49 21.64 -7.09 5.37
N GLN A 50 20.78 -7.97 4.86
CA GLN A 50 20.92 -9.43 4.98
C GLN A 50 21.48 -10.06 3.69
N GLU A 51 20.98 -9.61 2.53
CA GLU A 51 21.34 -10.19 1.25
C GLU A 51 22.55 -9.48 0.64
N LYS A 52 23.55 -10.24 0.23
CA LYS A 52 24.75 -9.72 -0.47
C LYS A 52 24.83 -10.19 -1.92
N ARG A 53 24.02 -11.18 -2.32
CA ARG A 53 24.12 -11.80 -3.64
C ARG A 53 23.23 -11.12 -4.66
N THR A 54 23.77 -10.84 -5.82
CA THR A 54 23.00 -10.48 -7.02
C THR A 54 22.23 -11.70 -7.49
N PHE A 55 20.99 -11.47 -7.90
CA PHE A 55 20.10 -12.49 -8.42
C PHE A 55 19.86 -12.25 -9.91
N TYR A 56 20.08 -13.28 -10.72
CA TYR A 56 19.81 -13.26 -12.15
C TYR A 56 18.73 -14.29 -12.49
N SER A 57 17.78 -13.91 -13.31
CA SER A 57 16.80 -14.83 -13.86
C SER A 57 16.43 -14.45 -15.31
N LYS A 58 15.71 -15.34 -15.97
CA LYS A 58 15.16 -15.07 -17.30
C LYS A 58 14.29 -13.80 -17.33
N PHE A 59 13.57 -13.52 -16.25
CA PHE A 59 12.57 -12.45 -16.18
C PHE A 59 13.10 -11.17 -15.55
N MET A 60 13.91 -11.28 -14.50
CA MET A 60 14.35 -10.14 -13.69
C MET A 60 15.78 -10.31 -13.22
N ASP A 61 16.58 -9.25 -13.28
CA ASP A 61 17.86 -9.17 -12.59
C ASP A 61 17.72 -8.25 -11.38
N ARG A 62 18.28 -8.65 -10.23
CA ARG A 62 18.30 -7.86 -9.03
C ARG A 62 19.73 -7.68 -8.55
N TYR A 63 20.19 -6.45 -8.51
CA TYR A 63 21.51 -6.05 -8.06
C TYR A 63 21.44 -5.52 -6.64
N ILE A 64 22.07 -6.21 -5.69
CA ILE A 64 22.25 -5.71 -4.34
C ILE A 64 23.54 -4.87 -4.34
N LEU A 65 23.39 -3.56 -4.18
CA LEU A 65 24.50 -2.60 -4.33
C LEU A 65 25.26 -2.35 -3.03
N SER A 66 24.55 -2.35 -1.90
CA SER A 66 25.13 -2.05 -0.58
C SER A 66 24.10 -2.28 0.54
N LYS A 67 24.47 -1.92 1.78
CA LYS A 67 23.51 -1.65 2.86
C LYS A 67 22.60 -0.47 2.50
N PRO A 68 21.39 -0.37 3.05
CA PRO A 68 20.48 0.76 2.84
C PRO A 68 21.17 2.11 3.08
N THR A 69 20.86 3.07 2.21
CA THR A 69 21.41 4.42 2.27
C THR A 69 20.32 5.45 2.03
N PHE A 70 20.41 6.57 2.73
CA PHE A 70 19.57 7.75 2.52
C PHE A 70 20.26 8.80 1.60
N ASN A 71 21.50 8.52 1.15
CA ASN A 71 22.22 9.40 0.24
C ASN A 71 21.95 9.00 -1.23
N PRO A 72 21.14 9.79 -1.97
CA PRO A 72 20.78 9.46 -3.34
C PRO A 72 21.95 9.53 -4.32
N LEU A 73 22.96 10.37 -4.08
CA LEU A 73 24.16 10.48 -4.94
C LEU A 73 25.00 9.21 -4.88
N ILE A 74 25.27 8.71 -3.67
CA ILE A 74 26.06 7.49 -3.47
C ILE A 74 25.36 6.30 -4.13
N PHE A 75 24.04 6.16 -3.92
CA PHE A 75 23.31 5.06 -4.53
C PHE A 75 23.27 5.17 -6.06
N SER A 76 23.05 6.38 -6.61
CA SER A 76 23.04 6.62 -8.06
C SER A 76 24.38 6.24 -8.70
N TRP A 77 25.48 6.62 -8.06
CA TRP A 77 26.82 6.28 -8.54
C TRP A 77 27.09 4.77 -8.52
N ARG A 78 26.71 4.08 -7.44
CA ARG A 78 26.81 2.61 -7.34
C ARG A 78 25.95 1.90 -8.38
N ALA A 79 24.71 2.37 -8.57
CA ALA A 79 23.82 1.86 -9.61
C ALA A 79 24.41 2.07 -11.00
N TYR A 80 24.91 3.27 -11.30
CA TYR A 80 25.54 3.59 -12.57
C TYR A 80 26.75 2.69 -12.87
N ARG A 81 27.67 2.51 -11.89
CA ARG A 81 28.83 1.62 -12.05
C ARG A 81 28.40 0.18 -12.30
N ARG A 82 27.38 -0.32 -11.59
CA ARG A 82 26.87 -1.67 -11.76
C ARG A 82 26.24 -1.84 -13.15
N LEU A 83 25.38 -0.94 -13.57
CA LEU A 83 24.73 -0.98 -14.87
C LEU A 83 25.75 -0.94 -16.02
N ARG A 84 26.79 -0.11 -15.91
CA ARG A 84 27.89 -0.07 -16.88
C ARG A 84 28.66 -1.39 -16.94
N LYS A 85 29.03 -1.98 -15.78
CA LYS A 85 29.72 -3.27 -15.69
C LYS A 85 28.92 -4.37 -16.37
N GLU A 86 27.61 -4.42 -16.14
CA GLU A 86 26.69 -5.41 -16.71
C GLU A 86 26.27 -5.03 -18.15
N LYS A 87 26.75 -3.92 -18.69
CA LYS A 87 26.40 -3.37 -20.01
C LYS A 87 24.88 -3.28 -20.19
N VAL A 88 24.14 -2.84 -19.15
CA VAL A 88 22.68 -2.66 -19.16
C VAL A 88 22.34 -1.29 -19.71
N GLU A 89 21.52 -1.25 -20.74
CA GLU A 89 20.93 -0.04 -21.27
C GLU A 89 19.59 0.23 -20.57
N VAL A 90 19.38 1.46 -20.03
CA VAL A 90 18.18 1.83 -19.27
C VAL A 90 17.21 2.59 -20.15
N SER A 91 15.96 2.11 -20.32
CA SER A 91 14.91 2.78 -21.10
C SER A 91 13.91 3.54 -20.23
N LEU A 92 13.70 3.11 -18.99
CA LEU A 92 12.78 3.73 -18.05
C LEU A 92 13.33 3.55 -16.64
N ILE A 93 13.21 4.59 -15.81
CA ILE A 93 13.48 4.51 -14.38
C ILE A 93 12.15 4.59 -13.62
N VAL A 94 11.93 3.64 -12.70
CA VAL A 94 10.76 3.58 -11.83
C VAL A 94 11.21 3.84 -10.40
N VAL A 95 10.59 4.83 -9.75
CA VAL A 95 10.90 5.25 -8.37
C VAL A 95 9.66 5.17 -7.50
N SER A 96 9.83 4.85 -6.20
CA SER A 96 8.71 4.53 -5.29
C SER A 96 8.25 5.70 -4.41
N ASP A 97 8.96 6.82 -4.44
CA ASP A 97 8.63 8.02 -3.65
C ASP A 97 9.24 9.29 -4.28
N PRO A 98 8.74 10.49 -3.91
CA PRO A 98 9.25 11.76 -4.44
C PRO A 98 10.50 12.28 -3.71
N TRP A 99 11.08 11.52 -2.82
CA TRP A 99 12.23 11.91 -2.01
C TRP A 99 13.48 11.16 -2.45
N GLU A 100 14.01 10.29 -1.62
CA GLU A 100 15.29 9.61 -1.86
C GLU A 100 15.27 8.77 -3.15
N SER A 101 14.16 8.05 -3.43
CA SER A 101 14.07 7.26 -4.67
C SER A 101 14.05 8.14 -5.91
N PHE A 102 13.29 9.26 -5.90
CA PHE A 102 13.24 10.18 -7.02
C PHE A 102 14.61 10.82 -7.27
N TRP A 103 15.25 11.36 -6.24
CA TRP A 103 16.55 12.01 -6.39
C TRP A 103 17.62 11.03 -6.85
N THR A 104 17.56 9.78 -6.40
CA THR A 104 18.41 8.71 -6.94
C THR A 104 18.19 8.54 -8.44
N GLY A 105 16.97 8.45 -8.91
CA GLY A 105 16.65 8.35 -10.34
C GLY A 105 17.12 9.58 -11.13
N PHE A 106 16.89 10.77 -10.58
CA PHE A 106 17.28 12.03 -11.19
C PHE A 106 18.80 12.14 -11.38
N PHE A 107 19.59 11.83 -10.36
CA PHE A 107 21.06 11.83 -10.47
C PHE A 107 21.57 10.72 -11.37
N LEU A 108 20.91 9.55 -11.37
CA LEU A 108 21.27 8.46 -12.29
C LEU A 108 21.08 8.88 -13.75
N VAL A 109 20.01 9.58 -14.10
CA VAL A 109 19.80 10.12 -15.45
C VAL A 109 20.94 11.06 -15.85
N LYS A 110 21.40 11.91 -14.93
CA LYS A 110 22.56 12.80 -15.17
C LYS A 110 23.85 12.01 -15.44
N LEU A 111 24.10 10.95 -14.67
CA LEU A 111 25.28 10.09 -14.86
C LEU A 111 25.22 9.28 -16.16
N ILE A 112 24.02 8.87 -16.61
CA ILE A 112 23.82 8.17 -17.89
C ILE A 112 24.11 9.09 -19.08
N GLY A 113 23.92 10.41 -18.92
CA GLY A 113 24.20 11.41 -19.96
C GLY A 113 23.18 11.48 -21.09
N ARG A 114 22.02 10.82 -20.98
CA ARG A 114 20.91 10.87 -21.95
C ARG A 114 19.57 11.01 -21.26
N LYS A 115 18.55 11.46 -21.98
CA LYS A 115 17.19 11.55 -21.46
C LYS A 115 16.63 10.12 -21.24
N VAL A 116 16.28 9.81 -20.00
CA VAL A 116 15.59 8.59 -19.61
C VAL A 116 14.32 9.00 -18.84
N PRO A 117 13.12 8.55 -19.25
CA PRO A 117 11.90 8.90 -18.53
C PRO A 117 11.92 8.33 -17.11
N ILE A 118 11.30 9.08 -16.17
CA ILE A 118 11.14 8.67 -14.78
C ILE A 118 9.65 8.54 -14.49
N GLN A 119 9.17 7.33 -14.16
CA GLN A 119 7.86 7.11 -13.58
C GLN A 119 7.96 7.08 -12.06
N MET A 120 7.21 7.94 -11.39
CA MET A 120 7.10 7.97 -9.93
C MET A 120 5.85 7.21 -9.48
N GLN A 121 6.02 6.27 -8.55
CA GLN A 121 4.91 5.52 -7.95
C GLN A 121 4.61 6.07 -6.56
N ILE A 122 3.47 6.72 -6.38
CA ILE A 122 3.06 7.30 -5.10
C ILE A 122 2.07 6.36 -4.42
N HIS A 123 2.52 5.68 -3.36
CA HIS A 123 1.72 4.71 -2.62
C HIS A 123 1.00 5.31 -1.41
N GLY A 124 1.49 6.42 -0.85
CA GLY A 124 0.88 7.13 0.28
C GLY A 124 0.20 8.43 -0.18
N ASP A 125 -0.79 8.92 0.55
CA ASP A 125 -1.46 10.19 0.21
C ASP A 125 -0.69 11.39 0.76
N ILE A 126 0.48 11.63 0.19
CA ILE A 126 1.40 12.70 0.56
C ILE A 126 0.85 14.09 0.28
N ALA A 127 -0.18 14.18 -0.56
CA ALA A 127 -0.85 15.42 -0.92
C ALA A 127 -2.11 15.68 -0.09
N ASP A 128 -2.50 14.76 0.80
CA ASP A 128 -3.58 14.97 1.75
C ASP A 128 -3.22 16.10 2.74
N PRO A 129 -4.10 17.10 2.96
CA PRO A 129 -3.86 18.17 3.93
C PRO A 129 -3.58 17.65 5.34
N LEU A 130 -4.23 16.56 5.77
CA LEU A 130 -4.00 15.97 7.09
C LEU A 130 -2.58 15.40 7.20
N TRP A 131 -2.06 14.75 6.14
CA TRP A 131 -0.70 14.23 6.15
C TRP A 131 0.34 15.32 6.45
N ARG A 132 0.18 16.48 5.83
CA ARG A 132 1.05 17.65 6.05
C ARG A 132 0.98 18.19 7.47
N LYS A 133 -0.17 18.03 8.15
CA LYS A 133 -0.40 18.51 9.52
C LYS A 133 0.15 17.58 10.61
N ILE A 134 0.48 16.32 10.28
CA ILE A 134 0.93 15.34 11.29
C ILE A 134 2.20 15.82 12.00
N ASN A 135 3.18 16.35 11.25
CA ASN A 135 4.43 16.88 11.83
C ASN A 135 5.14 17.85 10.87
N TRP A 136 6.13 18.59 11.39
CA TRP A 136 6.88 19.55 10.61
C TRP A 136 7.74 18.91 9.49
N LYS A 137 8.22 17.68 9.67
CA LYS A 137 8.98 16.94 8.65
C LYS A 137 8.11 16.67 7.42
N ASN A 138 6.83 16.36 7.61
CA ASN A 138 5.89 16.15 6.51
C ASN A 138 5.61 17.46 5.75
N ARG A 139 5.65 18.63 6.42
CA ARG A 139 5.58 19.94 5.74
C ARG A 139 6.73 20.12 4.76
N ILE A 140 7.96 19.92 5.21
CA ILE A 140 9.15 20.03 4.33
C ILE A 140 9.07 19.01 3.20
N ARG A 141 8.76 17.76 3.51
CA ARG A 141 8.60 16.69 2.52
C ARG A 141 7.53 17.00 1.47
N PHE A 142 6.47 17.69 1.85
CA PHE A 142 5.42 18.11 0.92
C PHE A 142 5.96 19.07 -0.15
N TYR A 143 6.74 20.08 0.22
CA TYR A 143 7.33 21.03 -0.74
C TYR A 143 8.38 20.35 -1.62
N LEU A 144 9.20 19.48 -1.05
CA LEU A 144 10.14 18.67 -1.83
C LEU A 144 9.38 17.75 -2.82
N ALA A 145 8.28 17.14 -2.39
CA ALA A 145 7.46 16.32 -3.26
C ALA A 145 6.82 17.14 -4.40
N LYS A 146 6.37 18.36 -4.15
CA LYS A 146 5.84 19.26 -5.18
C LYS A 146 6.87 19.48 -6.32
N TYR A 147 8.11 19.76 -5.95
CA TYR A 147 9.19 19.92 -6.92
C TYR A 147 9.50 18.61 -7.66
N SER A 148 9.73 17.52 -6.94
CA SER A 148 10.08 16.22 -7.51
C SER A 148 8.98 15.67 -8.44
N CYS A 149 7.72 15.76 -8.04
CA CYS A 149 6.58 15.37 -8.87
C CYS A 149 6.48 16.20 -10.15
N SER A 150 6.82 17.51 -10.11
CA SER A 150 6.84 18.34 -11.32
C SER A 150 7.90 17.89 -12.32
N LYS A 151 9.02 17.31 -11.88
CA LYS A 151 10.13 16.83 -12.73
C LYS A 151 9.98 15.38 -13.20
N ALA A 152 9.16 14.55 -12.55
CA ALA A 152 8.88 13.19 -13.02
C ALA A 152 8.18 13.24 -14.41
N THR A 153 8.47 12.28 -15.28
CA THR A 153 7.80 12.17 -16.60
C THR A 153 6.34 11.73 -16.44
N SER A 154 6.09 10.79 -15.56
CA SER A 154 4.75 10.26 -15.27
C SER A 154 4.63 9.90 -13.79
N ILE A 155 3.41 9.96 -13.27
CA ILE A 155 3.10 9.62 -11.89
C ILE A 155 2.02 8.54 -11.87
N ARG A 156 2.25 7.47 -11.12
CA ARG A 156 1.26 6.48 -10.78
C ARG A 156 0.64 6.83 -9.43
N ALA A 157 -0.65 7.10 -9.41
CA ALA A 157 -1.49 7.17 -8.21
C ALA A 157 -2.22 5.84 -8.00
N VAL A 158 -2.65 5.55 -6.77
CA VAL A 158 -3.31 4.28 -6.44
C VAL A 158 -4.83 4.38 -6.35
N GLY A 159 -5.39 5.61 -6.34
CA GLY A 159 -6.82 5.85 -6.26
C GLY A 159 -7.23 7.23 -6.80
N GLN A 160 -8.54 7.42 -7.01
CA GLN A 160 -9.07 8.65 -7.61
C GLN A 160 -8.94 9.84 -6.65
N SER A 161 -9.27 9.66 -5.37
CA SER A 161 -9.14 10.71 -4.36
C SER A 161 -7.69 11.15 -4.20
N GLN A 162 -6.74 10.22 -4.20
CA GLN A 162 -5.32 10.55 -4.19
C GLN A 162 -4.90 11.34 -5.44
N LYS A 163 -5.36 10.94 -6.63
CA LYS A 163 -5.11 11.70 -7.87
C LYS A 163 -5.64 13.13 -7.78
N ASN A 164 -6.84 13.30 -7.24
CA ASN A 164 -7.45 14.63 -7.04
C ASN A 164 -6.61 15.48 -6.06
N ASN A 165 -6.13 14.89 -4.96
CA ASN A 165 -5.22 15.56 -4.01
C ASN A 165 -3.91 15.97 -4.68
N LEU A 166 -3.30 15.11 -5.49
CA LEU A 166 -2.07 15.41 -6.23
C LEU A 166 -2.27 16.59 -7.22
N ILE A 167 -3.37 16.59 -7.96
CA ILE A 167 -3.70 17.69 -8.89
C ILE A 167 -3.90 19.00 -8.10
N LYS A 168 -4.78 18.98 -7.10
CA LYS A 168 -5.19 20.16 -6.35
C LYS A 168 -4.05 20.74 -5.52
N ASN A 169 -3.38 19.92 -4.72
CA ASN A 169 -2.47 20.38 -3.67
C ASN A 169 -1.00 20.46 -4.11
N LEU A 170 -0.60 19.69 -5.14
CA LEU A 170 0.73 19.79 -5.75
C LEU A 170 0.75 20.53 -7.09
N SER A 171 -0.43 20.98 -7.58
CA SER A 171 -0.58 21.71 -8.85
C SER A 171 -0.05 20.92 -10.06
N LEU A 172 -0.38 19.61 -10.11
CA LEU A 172 0.09 18.73 -11.17
C LEU A 172 -0.94 18.61 -12.31
N SER A 173 -0.47 18.45 -13.55
CA SER A 173 -1.35 18.20 -14.71
C SER A 173 -2.04 16.83 -14.58
N LYS A 174 -3.33 16.78 -14.91
CA LYS A 174 -4.14 15.55 -14.94
C LYS A 174 -3.56 14.49 -15.88
N SER A 175 -3.01 14.90 -17.02
CA SER A 175 -2.41 14.01 -18.04
C SER A 175 -1.17 13.29 -17.55
N LYS A 176 -0.47 13.86 -16.56
CA LYS A 176 0.74 13.28 -15.97
C LYS A 176 0.46 12.13 -15.00
N ILE A 177 -0.81 12.01 -14.53
CA ILE A 177 -1.16 11.08 -13.44
C ILE A 177 -2.07 9.97 -13.95
N THR A 178 -1.57 8.74 -13.88
CA THR A 178 -2.32 7.51 -14.19
C THR A 178 -2.70 6.80 -12.90
N ILE A 179 -3.95 6.36 -12.78
CA ILE A 179 -4.42 5.56 -11.65
C ILE A 179 -4.16 4.09 -11.97
N ILE A 180 -3.30 3.48 -11.18
CA ILE A 180 -3.06 2.04 -11.22
C ILE A 180 -2.92 1.57 -9.77
N PRO A 181 -3.94 0.91 -9.22
CA PRO A 181 -3.93 0.40 -7.84
C PRO A 181 -2.82 -0.59 -7.55
N VAL A 182 -2.64 -0.91 -6.26
CA VAL A 182 -1.66 -1.92 -5.83
C VAL A 182 -2.29 -3.31 -5.97
N PRO A 183 -1.68 -4.25 -6.72
CA PRO A 183 -2.20 -5.61 -6.82
C PRO A 183 -2.23 -6.31 -5.47
N MET A 184 -3.30 -7.08 -5.24
CA MET A 184 -3.52 -7.92 -4.06
C MET A 184 -3.39 -9.39 -4.43
N ASN A 185 -2.96 -10.23 -3.50
CA ASN A 185 -2.94 -11.68 -3.67
C ASN A 185 -4.34 -12.28 -3.44
N ILE A 186 -5.20 -12.18 -4.45
CA ILE A 186 -6.58 -12.68 -4.36
C ILE A 186 -6.63 -14.20 -4.18
N LYS A 187 -5.62 -14.93 -4.68
CA LYS A 187 -5.60 -16.41 -4.53
C LYS A 187 -5.51 -16.84 -3.07
N ALA A 188 -4.88 -16.02 -2.23
CA ALA A 188 -4.80 -16.28 -0.79
C ALA A 188 -6.12 -15.94 -0.06
N LEU A 189 -6.98 -15.06 -0.61
CA LEU A 189 -8.19 -14.63 0.05
C LEU A 189 -9.28 -15.70 0.05
N ASN A 190 -10.00 -15.79 1.17
CA ASN A 190 -11.14 -16.71 1.26
C ASN A 190 -12.32 -16.19 0.44
N LEU A 191 -12.58 -16.85 -0.69
CA LEU A 191 -13.67 -16.48 -1.59
C LEU A 191 -14.98 -17.24 -1.27
N LYS A 192 -15.04 -18.04 -0.21
CA LYS A 192 -16.27 -18.72 0.21
C LYS A 192 -17.29 -17.70 0.71
N ASN A 193 -18.55 -17.95 0.41
CA ASN A 193 -19.64 -17.09 0.86
C ASN A 193 -19.81 -17.20 2.38
N LEU A 194 -19.52 -16.12 3.09
CA LEU A 194 -19.83 -16.03 4.51
C LEU A 194 -21.35 -15.87 4.69
N ARG A 195 -21.98 -16.82 5.35
CA ARG A 195 -23.38 -16.66 5.77
C ARG A 195 -23.44 -15.64 6.92
N ILE A 196 -24.41 -14.72 6.88
CA ILE A 196 -24.55 -13.65 7.88
C ILE A 196 -24.73 -14.24 9.28
N ALA A 197 -25.52 -15.31 9.39
CA ALA A 197 -25.74 -16.01 10.64
C ALA A 197 -24.48 -16.61 11.29
N GLN A 198 -23.38 -16.69 10.54
CA GLN A 198 -22.09 -17.21 10.99
C GLN A 198 -21.06 -16.11 11.24
N ARG A 199 -21.41 -14.82 11.01
CA ARG A 199 -20.46 -13.74 11.24
C ARG A 199 -20.28 -13.50 12.73
N PRO A 200 -19.05 -13.60 13.26
CA PRO A 200 -18.79 -13.41 14.68
C PRO A 200 -19.01 -11.95 15.09
N LYS A 201 -19.41 -11.73 16.32
CA LYS A 201 -19.40 -10.40 16.92
C LYS A 201 -17.97 -10.03 17.29
N SER A 202 -17.20 -9.59 16.32
CA SER A 202 -15.78 -9.22 16.53
C SER A 202 -15.39 -8.00 15.74
N ILE A 203 -14.46 -7.23 16.29
CA ILE A 203 -13.85 -6.06 15.69
C ILE A 203 -12.36 -6.35 15.45
N ALA A 204 -11.88 -6.14 14.24
CA ALA A 204 -10.48 -6.34 13.90
C ALA A 204 -9.76 -5.03 13.56
N LEU A 205 -8.57 -4.84 14.16
CA LEU A 205 -7.56 -3.89 13.73
C LEU A 205 -6.45 -4.66 13.03
N ILE A 206 -6.24 -4.40 11.74
CA ILE A 206 -5.27 -5.13 10.93
C ILE A 206 -4.33 -4.14 10.22
N GLY A 207 -3.04 -4.26 10.47
CA GLY A 207 -2.01 -3.44 9.85
C GLY A 207 -0.86 -3.10 10.79
N ARG A 208 -0.01 -2.16 10.37
CA ARG A 208 1.12 -1.74 11.22
C ARG A 208 0.64 -1.07 12.49
N ILE A 209 1.17 -1.50 13.63
CA ILE A 209 0.89 -0.86 14.93
C ILE A 209 1.80 0.37 15.07
N HIS A 210 1.28 1.50 14.59
CA HIS A 210 1.97 2.78 14.54
C HIS A 210 0.98 3.93 14.78
N GLN A 211 1.43 5.04 15.36
CA GLN A 211 0.59 6.19 15.72
C GLN A 211 -0.20 6.76 14.52
N ASP A 212 0.41 6.78 13.32
CA ASP A 212 -0.22 7.25 12.08
C ASP A 212 -1.33 6.32 11.54
N ARG A 213 -1.54 5.16 12.16
CA ARG A 213 -2.56 4.18 11.80
C ARG A 213 -3.83 4.26 12.66
N GLY A 214 -3.94 5.28 13.50
CA GLY A 214 -5.13 5.50 14.32
C GLY A 214 -5.33 4.48 15.43
N ILE A 215 -4.23 3.89 15.94
CA ILE A 215 -4.30 2.88 17.02
C ILE A 215 -4.89 3.44 18.31
N TRP A 216 -4.65 4.71 18.62
CA TRP A 216 -5.24 5.37 19.79
C TRP A 216 -6.74 5.62 19.60
N ASN A 217 -7.16 6.02 18.41
CA ASN A 217 -8.58 6.13 18.06
C ASN A 217 -9.29 4.77 18.16
N PHE A 218 -8.57 3.68 17.84
CA PHE A 218 -9.11 2.34 18.03
C PHE A 218 -9.32 2.00 19.50
N LEU A 219 -8.36 2.33 20.35
CA LEU A 219 -8.51 2.14 21.81
C LEU A 219 -9.69 2.93 22.38
N ASP A 220 -9.84 4.21 21.97
CA ASP A 220 -10.95 5.06 22.38
C ASP A 220 -12.31 4.51 21.90
N LEU A 221 -12.37 4.01 20.65
CA LEU A 221 -13.55 3.35 20.13
C LEU A 221 -13.93 2.13 20.98
N ILE A 222 -12.96 1.26 21.29
CA ILE A 222 -13.23 0.06 22.10
C ILE A 222 -13.68 0.42 23.50
N ASN A 223 -13.10 1.45 24.13
CA ASN A 223 -13.57 1.96 25.44
C ASN A 223 -15.04 2.36 25.37
N LYS A 224 -15.42 3.21 24.39
CA LYS A 224 -16.80 3.64 24.20
C LYS A 224 -17.77 2.48 23.97
N LEU A 225 -17.37 1.48 23.18
CA LEU A 225 -18.20 0.30 22.96
C LEU A 225 -18.36 -0.53 24.22
N ASN A 226 -17.30 -0.71 25.02
CA ASN A 226 -17.35 -1.43 26.30
C ASN A 226 -18.26 -0.77 27.34
N ASP A 227 -18.46 0.55 27.28
CA ASP A 227 -19.39 1.29 28.15
C ASP A 227 -20.87 0.89 27.92
N VAL A 228 -21.18 0.35 26.73
CA VAL A 228 -22.53 -0.07 26.35
C VAL A 228 -22.71 -1.58 26.42
N SER A 229 -21.77 -2.33 25.85
CA SER A 229 -21.82 -3.78 25.82
C SER A 229 -20.41 -4.37 25.78
N ARG A 230 -20.26 -5.53 26.44
CA ARG A 230 -19.03 -6.31 26.42
C ARG A 230 -19.16 -7.60 25.58
N ASP A 231 -20.23 -7.72 24.79
CA ASP A 231 -20.53 -8.89 23.99
C ASP A 231 -19.93 -8.79 22.58
N PHE A 232 -18.60 -8.64 22.50
CA PHE A 232 -17.83 -8.69 21.25
C PHE A 232 -16.36 -9.00 21.52
N ASP A 233 -15.71 -9.61 20.54
CA ASP A 233 -14.28 -9.92 20.56
C ASP A 233 -13.47 -8.85 19.85
N VAL A 234 -12.19 -8.71 20.24
CA VAL A 234 -11.23 -7.81 19.63
C VAL A 234 -10.06 -8.60 19.06
N ILE A 235 -9.77 -8.38 17.79
CA ILE A 235 -8.68 -9.03 17.05
C ILE A 235 -7.68 -7.97 16.62
N ILE A 236 -6.41 -8.14 17.01
CA ILE A 236 -5.31 -7.25 16.63
C ILE A 236 -4.28 -8.05 15.84
N ILE A 237 -4.06 -7.65 14.58
CA ILE A 237 -3.11 -8.30 13.68
C ILE A 237 -2.12 -7.27 13.14
N GLY A 238 -0.85 -7.52 13.37
CA GLY A 238 0.24 -6.67 12.91
C GLY A 238 1.27 -6.43 13.99
N SER A 239 2.30 -5.69 13.63
CA SER A 239 3.40 -5.28 14.50
C SER A 239 3.86 -3.87 14.18
N GLY A 240 4.67 -3.27 15.04
CA GLY A 240 5.19 -1.94 14.76
C GLY A 240 5.80 -1.23 15.96
N LYS A 241 6.28 -0.02 15.71
CA LYS A 241 7.04 0.73 16.73
C LYS A 241 6.26 1.09 18.00
N ALA A 242 4.94 1.18 17.91
CA ALA A 242 4.06 1.50 19.04
C ALA A 242 3.42 0.24 19.66
N GLU A 243 3.85 -0.96 19.28
CA GLU A 243 3.22 -2.23 19.66
C GLU A 243 3.17 -2.42 21.18
N SER A 244 4.31 -2.33 21.85
CA SER A 244 4.42 -2.58 23.29
C SER A 244 3.50 -1.64 24.10
N GLU A 245 3.54 -0.33 23.83
CA GLU A 245 2.70 0.66 24.52
C GLU A 245 1.22 0.44 24.20
N PHE A 246 0.89 0.23 22.93
CA PHE A 246 -0.50 0.01 22.51
C PHE A 246 -1.09 -1.25 23.14
N LEU A 247 -0.39 -2.38 23.07
CA LEU A 247 -0.89 -3.64 23.60
C LEU A 247 -0.99 -3.65 25.13
N SER A 248 -0.10 -2.95 25.85
CA SER A 248 -0.25 -2.78 27.31
C SER A 248 -1.56 -2.09 27.67
N ARG A 249 -1.91 -1.02 26.97
CA ARG A 249 -3.16 -0.28 27.19
C ARG A 249 -4.41 -1.08 26.79
N VAL A 250 -4.35 -1.79 25.66
CA VAL A 250 -5.46 -2.65 25.21
C VAL A 250 -5.79 -3.74 26.23
N LYS A 251 -4.78 -4.37 26.83
CA LYS A 251 -4.95 -5.42 27.85
C LYS A 251 -5.59 -4.91 29.15
N LEU A 252 -5.52 -3.61 29.45
CA LEU A 252 -6.22 -3.01 30.59
C LEU A 252 -7.71 -2.84 30.32
N VAL A 253 -8.09 -2.69 29.03
CA VAL A 253 -9.47 -2.40 28.62
C VAL A 253 -10.26 -3.66 28.26
N ILE A 254 -9.57 -4.66 27.67
CA ILE A 254 -10.19 -5.84 27.11
C ILE A 254 -9.72 -7.08 27.87
N PRO A 255 -10.63 -7.85 28.48
CA PRO A 255 -10.32 -9.10 29.12
C PRO A 255 -9.66 -10.09 28.13
N ARG A 256 -8.71 -10.89 28.63
CA ARG A 256 -7.93 -11.85 27.81
C ARG A 256 -8.81 -12.80 27.01
N GLN A 257 -9.97 -13.18 27.53
CA GLN A 257 -10.91 -14.12 26.88
C GLN A 257 -11.51 -13.55 25.59
N ARG A 258 -11.58 -12.21 25.46
CA ARG A 258 -12.14 -11.50 24.30
C ARG A 258 -11.07 -10.87 23.41
N LEU A 259 -9.79 -11.03 23.73
CA LEU A 259 -8.68 -10.37 23.04
C LEU A 259 -7.79 -11.38 22.35
N GLN A 260 -7.67 -11.26 21.03
CA GLN A 260 -6.72 -12.03 20.22
C GLN A 260 -5.65 -11.09 19.65
N ILE A 261 -4.39 -11.31 20.04
CA ILE A 261 -3.22 -10.57 19.53
C ILE A 261 -2.37 -11.58 18.75
N LEU A 262 -2.25 -11.39 17.43
CA LEU A 262 -1.69 -12.39 16.53
C LEU A 262 -0.37 -11.96 15.87
N GLY A 263 0.14 -10.77 16.20
CA GLY A 263 1.37 -10.27 15.60
C GLY A 263 1.29 -10.11 14.07
N GLN A 264 2.44 -10.12 13.42
CA GLN A 264 2.52 -10.05 11.95
C GLN A 264 2.21 -11.43 11.35
N MET A 265 1.34 -11.47 10.35
CA MET A 265 0.90 -12.69 9.66
C MET A 265 1.27 -12.65 8.17
N SER A 266 1.43 -13.84 7.57
CA SER A 266 1.48 -13.98 6.10
C SER A 266 0.12 -13.69 5.47
N GLU A 267 0.09 -13.39 4.16
CA GLU A 267 -1.18 -13.16 3.44
C GLU A 267 -2.11 -14.38 3.51
N GLU A 268 -1.57 -15.60 3.45
CA GLU A 268 -2.34 -16.84 3.56
C GLU A 268 -2.93 -17.04 4.97
N SER A 269 -2.16 -16.72 6.01
CA SER A 269 -2.64 -16.79 7.40
C SER A 269 -3.69 -15.73 7.68
N LEU A 270 -3.49 -14.51 7.18
CA LEU A 270 -4.47 -13.44 7.27
C LEU A 270 -5.78 -13.80 6.58
N ALA A 271 -5.72 -14.46 5.42
CA ALA A 271 -6.90 -14.90 4.68
C ALA A 271 -7.82 -15.81 5.50
N LYS A 272 -7.26 -16.63 6.39
CA LYS A 272 -8.04 -17.49 7.31
C LYS A 272 -8.73 -16.68 8.42
N MET A 273 -8.17 -15.53 8.78
CA MET A 273 -8.70 -14.68 9.86
C MET A 273 -9.96 -13.93 9.45
N TRP A 274 -10.21 -13.72 8.15
CA TRP A 274 -11.43 -13.08 7.70
C TRP A 274 -12.70 -13.81 8.13
N ASN A 275 -12.66 -15.13 8.26
CA ASN A 275 -13.80 -15.91 8.78
C ASN A 275 -14.09 -15.65 10.28
N LYS A 276 -13.11 -15.16 11.02
CA LYS A 276 -13.23 -14.82 12.46
C LYS A 276 -13.50 -13.34 12.68
N THR A 277 -13.52 -12.55 11.60
CA THR A 277 -13.65 -11.09 11.65
C THR A 277 -15.08 -10.67 11.34
N GLY A 278 -15.76 -10.05 12.31
CA GLY A 278 -17.10 -9.49 12.10
C GLY A 278 -17.09 -8.17 11.35
N VAL A 279 -16.24 -7.24 11.79
CA VAL A 279 -16.06 -5.91 11.20
C VAL A 279 -14.56 -5.57 11.17
N LEU A 280 -14.05 -5.10 10.04
CA LEU A 280 -12.73 -4.48 9.97
C LEU A 280 -12.85 -3.00 10.34
N VAL A 281 -12.04 -2.54 11.28
CA VAL A 281 -11.92 -1.13 11.63
C VAL A 281 -10.63 -0.55 11.05
N SER A 282 -10.75 0.55 10.31
CA SER A 282 -9.63 1.25 9.68
C SER A 282 -9.61 2.73 10.08
N LEU A 283 -8.82 3.08 11.07
CA LEU A 283 -8.81 4.41 11.67
C LEU A 283 -7.58 5.25 11.30
N ALA A 284 -6.84 4.86 10.27
CA ALA A 284 -5.80 5.69 9.72
C ALA A 284 -6.39 6.98 9.13
N PRO A 285 -6.02 8.17 9.63
CA PRO A 285 -6.56 9.44 9.11
C PRO A 285 -6.08 9.73 7.68
N VAL A 286 -4.96 9.13 7.29
CA VAL A 286 -4.40 9.23 5.93
C VAL A 286 -4.18 7.82 5.39
N GLU A 287 -5.12 7.36 4.57
CA GLU A 287 -5.04 6.09 3.84
C GLU A 287 -5.34 6.34 2.36
N SER A 288 -4.39 6.03 1.50
CA SER A 288 -4.48 6.34 0.05
C SER A 288 -5.32 5.35 -0.74
N TYR A 289 -5.21 4.05 -0.41
CA TYR A 289 -5.87 2.99 -1.18
C TYR A 289 -6.72 2.06 -0.30
N GLY A 290 -6.25 1.77 0.89
CA GLY A 290 -6.93 0.86 1.80
C GLY A 290 -6.89 -0.60 1.34
N ARG A 291 -5.68 -1.14 1.11
CA ARG A 291 -5.51 -2.52 0.68
C ARG A 291 -6.22 -3.50 1.60
N VAL A 292 -6.03 -3.36 2.91
CA VAL A 292 -6.67 -4.23 3.91
C VAL A 292 -8.19 -4.09 3.91
N MET A 293 -8.72 -2.87 3.67
CA MET A 293 -10.17 -2.65 3.52
C MET A 293 -10.72 -3.43 2.32
N ARG A 294 -10.01 -3.41 1.19
CA ARG A 294 -10.42 -4.16 -0.01
C ARG A 294 -10.32 -5.68 0.19
N GLU A 295 -9.29 -6.16 0.87
CA GLU A 295 -9.14 -7.57 1.24
C GLU A 295 -10.29 -8.04 2.13
N ALA A 296 -10.71 -7.24 3.12
CA ALA A 296 -11.88 -7.50 3.96
C ALA A 296 -13.16 -7.61 3.13
N LEU A 297 -13.42 -6.63 2.26
CA LEU A 297 -14.63 -6.60 1.40
C LEU A 297 -14.67 -7.79 0.43
N ILE A 298 -13.54 -8.16 -0.17
CA ILE A 298 -13.42 -9.35 -1.02
C ILE A 298 -13.75 -10.61 -0.21
N SER A 299 -13.37 -10.65 1.04
CA SER A 299 -13.66 -11.75 1.97
C SER A 299 -15.05 -11.67 2.61
N GLY A 300 -15.89 -10.70 2.24
CA GLY A 300 -17.25 -10.52 2.73
C GLY A 300 -17.35 -9.84 4.10
N VAL A 301 -16.26 -9.25 4.60
CA VAL A 301 -16.22 -8.54 5.89
C VAL A 301 -16.49 -7.06 5.67
N PRO A 302 -17.47 -6.45 6.35
CA PRO A 302 -17.73 -5.01 6.26
C PRO A 302 -16.61 -4.20 6.89
N VAL A 303 -16.49 -2.96 6.42
CA VAL A 303 -15.45 -2.03 6.83
C VAL A 303 -16.06 -0.81 7.52
N TRP A 304 -15.52 -0.46 8.66
CA TRP A 304 -15.82 0.74 9.41
C TRP A 304 -14.58 1.63 9.47
N ALA A 305 -14.58 2.73 8.75
CA ALA A 305 -13.36 3.50 8.48
C ALA A 305 -13.48 4.97 8.83
N LEU A 306 -12.37 5.60 9.23
CA LEU A 306 -12.28 7.06 9.20
C LEU A 306 -12.32 7.56 7.75
N LYS A 307 -12.79 8.79 7.58
CA LYS A 307 -12.75 9.51 6.31
C LYS A 307 -11.31 9.64 5.84
N SER A 308 -10.96 8.94 4.76
CA SER A 308 -9.65 8.94 4.11
C SER A 308 -9.84 8.76 2.61
N SER A 309 -8.82 9.04 1.81
CA SER A 309 -8.91 8.87 0.35
C SER A 309 -9.31 7.45 -0.05
N GLY A 310 -8.72 6.44 0.56
CA GLY A 310 -9.06 5.04 0.28
C GLY A 310 -10.48 4.64 0.68
N ALA A 311 -11.01 5.17 1.80
CA ALA A 311 -12.39 4.93 2.22
C ALA A 311 -13.39 5.65 1.31
N LEU A 312 -13.09 6.91 0.93
CA LEU A 312 -13.93 7.69 0.03
C LEU A 312 -14.00 7.07 -1.36
N ASP A 313 -12.90 6.58 -1.89
CA ASP A 313 -12.88 5.88 -3.18
C ASP A 313 -13.78 4.63 -3.14
N LEU A 314 -13.70 3.84 -2.07
CA LEU A 314 -14.56 2.66 -1.90
C LEU A 314 -16.04 3.02 -1.84
N ILE A 315 -16.40 4.10 -1.14
CA ILE A 315 -17.80 4.55 -1.03
C ILE A 315 -18.30 5.09 -2.38
N SER A 316 -17.49 5.94 -3.05
CA SER A 316 -17.89 6.57 -4.31
C SER A 316 -17.97 5.58 -5.48
N GLU A 317 -17.07 4.60 -5.51
CA GLU A 317 -17.03 3.61 -6.59
C GLU A 317 -18.12 2.56 -6.50
N PHE A 318 -18.61 2.27 -5.30
CA PHE A 318 -19.45 1.09 -5.07
C PHE A 318 -20.81 1.41 -4.42
N ASN A 319 -20.96 2.58 -3.77
CA ASN A 319 -22.18 2.95 -3.03
C ASN A 319 -22.71 1.81 -2.13
N SER A 320 -21.81 1.09 -1.51
CA SER A 320 -22.12 -0.14 -0.77
C SER A 320 -22.33 0.11 0.72
N LYS A 321 -23.37 -0.50 1.28
CA LYS A 321 -23.64 -0.49 2.74
C LYS A 321 -22.57 -1.22 3.54
N THR A 322 -21.66 -1.95 2.88
CA THR A 322 -20.57 -2.69 3.52
C THR A 322 -19.37 -1.81 3.90
N VAL A 323 -19.32 -0.56 3.44
CA VAL A 323 -18.32 0.44 3.85
C VAL A 323 -19.03 1.61 4.48
N ARG A 324 -18.68 1.93 5.75
CA ARG A 324 -19.24 3.08 6.45
C ARG A 324 -18.15 3.94 7.06
N LEU A 325 -18.39 5.25 7.07
CA LEU A 325 -17.53 6.18 7.79
C LEU A 325 -17.91 6.17 9.26
N ILE A 326 -16.90 6.16 10.11
CA ILE A 326 -17.07 6.28 11.55
C ILE A 326 -17.01 7.74 11.97
N ASP A 327 -17.96 8.15 12.82
CA ASP A 327 -17.87 9.39 13.60
C ASP A 327 -17.41 9.04 15.02
N LEU A 328 -16.14 9.24 15.30
CA LEU A 328 -15.56 9.00 16.64
C LEU A 328 -16.11 9.91 17.74
N ASN A 329 -16.76 11.03 17.39
CA ASN A 329 -17.41 11.93 18.34
C ASN A 329 -18.82 11.48 18.72
N GLY A 330 -19.35 10.48 18.01
CA GLY A 330 -20.64 9.87 18.31
C GLY A 330 -20.72 9.30 19.73
N SER A 331 -21.93 9.25 20.29
CA SER A 331 -22.14 8.63 21.59
C SER A 331 -21.83 7.13 21.56
N ALA A 332 -21.47 6.56 22.70
CA ALA A 332 -21.19 5.13 22.84
C ALA A 332 -22.36 4.25 22.34
N LYS A 333 -23.61 4.64 22.65
CA LYS A 333 -24.82 3.96 22.18
C LYS A 333 -24.98 4.02 20.66
N ALA A 334 -24.70 5.18 20.03
CA ALA A 334 -24.77 5.33 18.58
C ALA A 334 -23.71 4.47 17.88
N LEU A 335 -22.48 4.46 18.38
CA LEU A 335 -21.39 3.63 17.87
C LEU A 335 -21.72 2.13 18.01
N MET A 336 -22.27 1.70 19.15
CA MET A 336 -22.66 0.30 19.34
C MET A 336 -23.78 -0.09 18.37
N LYS A 337 -24.81 0.72 18.18
CA LYS A 337 -25.89 0.48 17.21
C LYS A 337 -25.34 0.36 15.79
N GLU A 338 -24.37 1.19 15.43
CA GLU A 338 -23.72 1.13 14.10
C GLU A 338 -22.89 -0.13 13.93
N PHE A 339 -22.09 -0.52 14.93
CA PHE A 339 -21.36 -1.78 14.94
C PHE A 339 -22.27 -3.00 14.76
N GLU A 340 -23.35 -3.11 15.53
CA GLU A 340 -24.33 -4.19 15.42
C GLU A 340 -25.02 -4.21 14.05
N SER A 341 -25.31 -3.03 13.51
CA SER A 341 -25.86 -2.91 12.15
C SER A 341 -24.88 -3.41 11.09
N LEU A 342 -23.57 -3.11 11.22
CA LEU A 342 -22.53 -3.58 10.30
C LEU A 342 -22.38 -5.10 10.32
N ILE A 343 -22.41 -5.73 11.49
CA ILE A 343 -22.36 -7.21 11.60
C ILE A 343 -23.47 -7.87 10.79
N ARG A 344 -24.67 -7.27 10.73
CA ARG A 344 -25.85 -7.79 10.02
C ARG A 344 -25.87 -7.47 8.52
N VAL A 345 -24.94 -6.61 8.02
CA VAL A 345 -24.90 -6.24 6.59
C VAL A 345 -24.54 -7.45 5.74
N LYS A 346 -25.33 -7.73 4.71
CA LYS A 346 -25.03 -8.79 3.73
C LYS A 346 -23.74 -8.48 2.97
N PRO A 347 -22.89 -9.48 2.67
CA PRO A 347 -21.76 -9.32 1.77
C PRO A 347 -22.23 -8.77 0.42
N ASP A 348 -21.51 -7.77 -0.08
CA ASP A 348 -21.78 -7.21 -1.39
C ASP A 348 -21.01 -7.98 -2.47
N TYR A 349 -21.66 -8.97 -3.07
CA TYR A 349 -21.05 -9.81 -4.09
C TYR A 349 -20.74 -9.05 -5.38
N LYS A 350 -21.49 -8.00 -5.72
CA LYS A 350 -21.24 -7.15 -6.89
C LYS A 350 -19.94 -6.38 -6.70
N LEU A 351 -19.80 -5.73 -5.56
CA LEU A 351 -18.58 -5.05 -5.15
C LEU A 351 -17.37 -6.00 -5.17
N ARG A 352 -17.50 -7.15 -4.50
CA ARG A 352 -16.47 -8.18 -4.45
C ARG A 352 -16.01 -8.62 -5.84
N ASN A 353 -16.95 -8.99 -6.71
CA ASN A 353 -16.63 -9.48 -8.05
C ASN A 353 -15.93 -8.39 -8.88
N LYS A 354 -16.33 -7.13 -8.74
CA LYS A 354 -15.68 -5.99 -9.39
C LYS A 354 -14.24 -5.83 -8.89
N LEU A 355 -14.00 -5.82 -7.57
CA LEU A 355 -12.66 -5.74 -6.99
C LEU A 355 -11.74 -6.89 -7.45
N VAL A 356 -12.28 -8.11 -7.53
CA VAL A 356 -11.55 -9.28 -8.01
C VAL A 356 -11.20 -9.15 -9.50
N ALA A 357 -12.15 -8.70 -10.32
CA ALA A 357 -11.94 -8.51 -11.75
C ALA A 357 -10.90 -7.40 -12.04
N GLU A 358 -11.02 -6.26 -11.36
CA GLU A 358 -10.07 -5.16 -11.46
C GLU A 358 -8.66 -5.60 -11.09
N ASN A 359 -8.51 -6.33 -9.99
CA ASN A 359 -7.19 -6.77 -9.52
C ASN A 359 -6.45 -7.65 -10.54
N LYS A 360 -7.16 -8.47 -11.32
CA LYS A 360 -6.56 -9.33 -12.35
C LYS A 360 -5.85 -8.54 -13.44
N SER A 361 -6.31 -7.33 -13.74
CA SER A 361 -5.76 -6.47 -14.80
C SER A 361 -4.59 -5.58 -14.32
N LEU A 362 -4.41 -5.37 -13.01
CA LEU A 362 -3.51 -4.34 -12.47
C LEU A 362 -2.05 -4.53 -12.85
N VAL A 363 -1.56 -5.78 -12.85
CA VAL A 363 -0.18 -6.10 -13.27
C VAL A 363 0.02 -5.72 -14.74
N SER A 364 -0.94 -6.07 -15.59
CA SER A 364 -0.92 -5.75 -17.01
C SER A 364 -1.00 -4.24 -17.26
N MET A 365 -1.86 -3.53 -16.53
CA MET A 365 -1.98 -2.07 -16.62
C MET A 365 -0.67 -1.37 -16.22
N LEU A 366 0.00 -1.84 -15.16
CA LEU A 366 1.28 -1.29 -14.73
C LEU A 366 2.35 -1.47 -15.79
N VAL A 367 2.49 -2.68 -16.32
CA VAL A 367 3.48 -2.98 -17.36
C VAL A 367 3.20 -2.21 -18.64
N ASN A 368 1.92 -2.09 -19.06
CA ASN A 368 1.55 -1.27 -20.21
C ASN A 368 1.91 0.21 -20.01
N SER A 369 1.73 0.74 -18.77
CA SER A 369 2.13 2.12 -18.48
C SER A 369 3.63 2.33 -18.63
N TRP A 370 4.46 1.33 -18.34
CA TRP A 370 5.91 1.38 -18.57
C TRP A 370 6.24 1.33 -20.07
N LEU A 371 5.62 0.38 -20.79
CA LEU A 371 5.85 0.22 -22.22
C LEU A 371 5.44 1.45 -23.03
N ASN A 372 4.40 2.15 -22.63
CA ASN A 372 3.99 3.42 -23.27
C ASN A 372 5.01 4.54 -23.07
N LEU A 373 5.71 4.57 -21.91
CA LEU A 373 6.74 5.57 -21.63
C LEU A 373 8.08 5.32 -22.35
N VAL A 374 8.33 4.09 -22.79
CA VAL A 374 9.56 3.75 -23.53
C VAL A 374 9.39 3.78 -25.05
N LYS A 375 8.15 3.90 -25.56
CA LYS A 375 7.84 4.05 -26.98
C LYS A 375 7.96 5.51 -27.47
N ASN A 376 7.81 6.45 -26.54
CA ASN A 376 7.92 7.90 -26.76
C ASN A 376 9.32 8.39 -26.41
#